data_6eaa857e58748f97ef400d0d8395a3c4
#
_entry.id   6eaa857e58748f97ef400d0d8395a3c4
#
_cell.length_a   1.000
_cell.length_b   1.000
_cell.length_c   1.000
_cell.angle_alpha   90.00
_cell.angle_beta   90.00
_cell.angle_gamma   90.00
#
_symmetry.space_group_name_H-M   'P 1'
#
loop_
_entity.id
_entity.type
_entity.pdbx_description
1 polymer ?
#
loop_
_entity_poly.entity_id
_entity_poly.type
_entity_poly.pdbx_seq_one_letter_code
_entity_poly.pdbx_strand_id
1 'polypeptide(L)'
;MKLHRVVLVVALLLATATGKAQSFALKTNALYDLALIPNIGAEVALGKQWTVSADWMYTWFSSNNRHRYWQGYGGYLTVRRYFGSQTSDLRPLTSAFSGHHLGAYVLGLTYDVEWGGRGYQADHFGFGGGVEYGYALPVSSRLLLDFSVGIGFQDGEYKEYTPQDDHYVWQSTHKRHWFGPTKAEVTLKWVLGKKGGAK
;
A
#
# COMPACT_ATOMS: atom_id res chain seq x y z
N MET A 1 -7.26 -4.64 23.41
CA MET A 1 -7.22 -5.98 22.80
C MET A 1 -5.74 -6.29 22.55
N LYS A 2 -5.21 -7.39 23.10
CA LYS A 2 -3.75 -7.58 23.14
C LYS A 2 -3.22 -7.94 21.75
N LEU A 3 -2.20 -7.25 21.27
CA LEU A 3 -1.55 -7.38 19.95
C LEU A 3 -1.31 -8.84 19.53
N HIS A 4 -0.96 -9.71 20.49
CA HIS A 4 -0.73 -11.13 20.22
C HIS A 4 -1.99 -11.88 19.74
N ARG A 5 -3.22 -11.44 20.10
CA ARG A 5 -4.45 -12.05 19.59
C ARG A 5 -4.69 -11.72 18.12
N VAL A 6 -4.36 -10.48 17.72
CA VAL A 6 -4.46 -10.06 16.32
C VAL A 6 -3.42 -10.81 15.47
N VAL A 7 -2.19 -10.90 15.95
CA VAL A 7 -1.12 -11.66 15.29
C VAL A 7 -1.50 -13.14 15.16
N LEU A 8 -2.11 -13.71 16.19
CA LEU A 8 -2.53 -15.13 16.19
C LEU A 8 -3.69 -15.38 15.21
N VAL A 9 -4.64 -14.46 15.13
CA VAL A 9 -5.75 -14.54 14.16
C VAL A 9 -5.23 -14.41 12.72
N VAL A 10 -4.30 -13.48 12.47
CA VAL A 10 -3.66 -13.32 11.15
C VAL A 10 -2.84 -14.55 10.80
N ALA A 11 -2.07 -15.09 11.74
CA ALA A 11 -1.29 -16.32 11.54
C ALA A 11 -2.21 -17.54 11.29
N LEU A 12 -3.35 -17.64 11.98
CA LEU A 12 -4.34 -18.72 11.76
C LEU A 12 -5.01 -18.59 10.38
N LEU A 13 -5.35 -17.37 9.97
CA LEU A 13 -5.90 -17.10 8.62
C LEU A 13 -4.88 -17.46 7.52
N LEU A 14 -3.61 -17.20 7.74
CA LEU A 14 -2.53 -17.60 6.83
C LEU A 14 -2.30 -19.12 6.85
N ALA A 15 -2.47 -19.79 7.98
CA ALA A 15 -2.27 -21.24 8.12
C ALA A 15 -3.42 -22.07 7.54
N THR A 16 -4.66 -21.58 7.58
CA THR A 16 -5.83 -22.28 6.99
C THR A 16 -5.84 -22.21 5.47
N ALA A 17 -4.99 -21.38 4.89
CA ALA A 17 -4.86 -21.22 3.45
C ALA A 17 -4.00 -22.29 2.74
N THR A 18 -3.47 -23.29 3.45
CA THR A 18 -2.46 -24.25 2.94
C THR A 18 -3.00 -25.39 2.04
N GLY A 19 -4.28 -25.36 1.65
CA GLY A 19 -4.90 -26.50 0.97
C GLY A 19 -4.85 -26.51 -0.57
N LYS A 20 -4.50 -25.41 -1.25
CA LYS A 20 -4.34 -25.34 -2.72
C LYS A 20 -3.21 -24.37 -3.03
N ALA A 21 -2.40 -24.65 -4.05
CA ALA A 21 -1.26 -23.85 -4.47
C ALA A 21 -1.63 -22.35 -4.54
N GLN A 22 -1.38 -21.64 -3.45
CA GLN A 22 -1.64 -20.20 -3.38
C GLN A 22 -0.58 -19.50 -4.20
N SER A 23 -1.00 -18.66 -5.11
CA SER A 23 -0.10 -17.77 -5.81
C SER A 23 0.21 -16.59 -4.89
N PHE A 24 1.47 -16.23 -4.82
CA PHE A 24 2.00 -15.13 -4.02
C PHE A 24 2.73 -14.17 -4.95
N ALA A 25 2.54 -12.87 -4.77
CA ALA A 25 3.26 -11.84 -5.51
C ALA A 25 3.94 -10.87 -4.54
N LEU A 26 5.21 -10.56 -4.82
CA LEU A 26 5.87 -9.38 -4.28
C LEU A 26 5.53 -8.18 -5.15
N LYS A 27 5.48 -7.00 -4.55
CA LYS A 27 5.14 -5.79 -5.28
C LYS A 27 5.86 -4.56 -4.77
N THR A 28 6.09 -3.60 -5.68
CA THR A 28 6.56 -2.26 -5.38
C THR A 28 5.72 -1.24 -6.15
N ASN A 29 5.49 -0.07 -5.56
CA ASN A 29 4.74 1.02 -6.19
C ASN A 29 5.73 1.99 -6.84
N ALA A 30 5.74 2.01 -8.17
CA ALA A 30 6.64 2.83 -8.97
C ALA A 30 6.45 4.35 -8.74
N LEU A 31 5.24 4.81 -8.37
CA LEU A 31 5.02 6.22 -8.04
C LEU A 31 5.76 6.60 -6.75
N TYR A 32 5.80 5.70 -5.78
CA TYR A 32 6.56 5.92 -4.55
C TYR A 32 8.05 5.84 -4.80
N ASP A 33 8.50 4.92 -5.64
CA ASP A 33 9.91 4.78 -6.02
C ASP A 33 10.41 6.06 -6.73
N LEU A 34 9.59 6.65 -7.62
CA LEU A 34 9.88 7.94 -8.27
C LEU A 34 9.91 9.11 -7.28
N ALA A 35 9.10 9.05 -6.22
CA ALA A 35 9.10 10.04 -5.15
C ALA A 35 10.19 9.79 -4.10
N LEU A 36 11.10 8.85 -4.34
CA LEU A 36 12.14 8.40 -3.42
C LEU A 36 11.58 7.89 -2.08
N ILE A 37 10.43 7.23 -2.13
CA ILE A 37 9.80 6.59 -0.98
C ILE A 37 9.96 5.06 -1.12
N PRO A 38 10.98 4.45 -0.51
CA PRO A 38 11.14 3.00 -0.49
C PRO A 38 9.86 2.32 -0.02
N ASN A 39 9.42 1.33 -0.77
CA ASN A 39 8.19 0.61 -0.47
C ASN A 39 8.29 -0.86 -0.88
N ILE A 40 7.54 -1.68 -0.20
CA ILE A 40 7.42 -3.10 -0.49
C ILE A 40 6.03 -3.58 -0.12
N GLY A 41 5.50 -4.49 -0.90
CA GLY A 41 4.24 -5.13 -0.61
C GLY A 41 4.24 -6.61 -0.99
N ALA A 42 3.23 -7.28 -0.47
CA ALA A 42 2.95 -8.67 -0.78
C ALA A 42 1.46 -8.85 -1.03
N GLU A 43 1.13 -9.70 -2.00
CA GLU A 43 -0.26 -10.03 -2.34
C GLU A 43 -0.41 -11.54 -2.47
N VAL A 44 -1.44 -12.08 -1.83
CA VAL A 44 -1.74 -13.51 -1.78
C VAL A 44 -3.09 -13.76 -2.42
N ALA A 45 -3.15 -14.70 -3.35
CA ALA A 45 -4.42 -15.14 -3.94
C ALA A 45 -5.14 -16.12 -3.01
N LEU A 46 -6.39 -15.79 -2.65
CA LEU A 46 -7.31 -16.63 -1.89
C LEU A 46 -8.29 -17.35 -2.82
N GLY A 47 -7.74 -18.12 -3.76
CA GLY A 47 -8.51 -18.78 -4.81
C GLY A 47 -8.40 -18.08 -6.16
N LYS A 48 -9.46 -18.12 -6.98
CA LYS A 48 -9.40 -17.67 -8.39
C LYS A 48 -9.59 -16.16 -8.58
N GLN A 49 -10.29 -15.52 -7.67
CA GLN A 49 -10.76 -14.14 -7.87
C GLN A 49 -10.41 -13.18 -6.72
N TRP A 50 -10.14 -13.70 -5.53
CA TRP A 50 -9.90 -12.89 -4.35
C TRP A 50 -8.43 -12.86 -3.99
N THR A 51 -7.95 -11.69 -3.62
CA THR A 51 -6.61 -11.50 -3.08
C THR A 51 -6.62 -10.64 -1.83
N VAL A 52 -5.61 -10.81 -1.00
CA VAL A 52 -5.31 -9.94 0.13
C VAL A 52 -3.90 -9.44 -0.04
N SER A 53 -3.68 -8.15 0.15
CA SER A 53 -2.36 -7.54 0.11
C SER A 53 -2.05 -6.71 1.34
N ALA A 54 -0.77 -6.66 1.66
CA ALA A 54 -0.20 -5.76 2.64
C ALA A 54 0.94 -5.00 1.97
N ASP A 55 0.94 -3.69 2.15
CA ASP A 55 1.91 -2.78 1.58
C ASP A 55 2.48 -1.89 2.67
N TRP A 56 3.78 -1.68 2.63
CA TRP A 56 4.48 -0.83 3.57
C TRP A 56 5.39 0.15 2.83
N MET A 57 5.43 1.39 3.29
CA MET A 57 6.35 2.43 2.83
C MET A 57 7.09 3.04 3.99
N TYR A 58 8.33 3.46 3.74
CA TYR A 58 9.17 4.10 4.73
C TYR A 58 10.09 5.09 4.03
N THR A 59 10.08 6.34 4.48
CA THR A 59 11.03 7.36 4.03
C THR A 59 11.51 8.17 5.21
N TRP A 60 12.82 8.44 5.24
CA TRP A 60 13.45 9.17 6.34
C TRP A 60 14.62 10.02 5.82
N PHE A 61 14.29 10.99 4.98
CA PHE A 61 15.27 11.94 4.50
C PHE A 61 15.16 13.23 5.30
N SER A 62 16.29 13.67 5.89
CA SER A 62 16.39 14.91 6.61
C SER A 62 17.63 15.69 6.20
N SER A 63 17.50 17.01 6.09
CA SER A 63 18.61 17.93 5.88
C SER A 63 18.40 19.15 6.76
N ASN A 64 18.99 19.12 7.95
CA ASN A 64 18.88 20.21 8.93
C ASN A 64 19.38 21.55 8.37
N ASN A 65 20.50 21.55 7.63
CA ASN A 65 21.08 22.77 7.04
C ASN A 65 20.22 23.43 5.95
N ARG A 66 19.23 22.69 5.40
CA ARG A 66 18.36 23.18 4.32
C ARG A 66 16.91 23.25 4.74
N HIS A 67 16.59 22.93 5.99
CA HIS A 67 15.23 22.84 6.50
C HIS A 67 14.34 22.07 5.53
N ARG A 68 14.72 20.81 5.26
CA ARG A 68 13.97 19.90 4.38
C ARG A 68 13.84 18.56 5.06
N TYR A 69 12.62 18.22 5.40
CA TYR A 69 12.26 16.92 5.94
C TYR A 69 11.31 16.24 4.98
N TRP A 70 11.60 15.01 4.67
CA TRP A 70 10.74 14.12 3.89
C TRP A 70 10.70 12.78 4.61
N GLN A 71 9.88 12.75 5.64
CA GLN A 71 9.82 11.64 6.56
C GLN A 71 8.39 11.11 6.61
N GLY A 72 8.25 9.80 6.64
CA GLY A 72 6.95 9.16 6.79
C GLY A 72 7.06 7.66 6.70
N TYR A 73 6.12 7.01 7.34
CA TYR A 73 5.94 5.58 7.20
C TYR A 73 4.47 5.24 7.35
N GLY A 74 4.10 4.15 6.75
CA GLY A 74 2.73 3.69 6.78
C GLY A 74 2.49 2.56 5.80
N GLY A 75 1.24 2.19 5.63
CA GLY A 75 0.91 1.12 4.71
C GLY A 75 -0.57 0.94 4.51
N TYR A 76 -0.87 -0.05 3.68
CA TYR A 76 -2.22 -0.45 3.30
C TYR A 76 -2.41 -1.94 3.58
N LEU A 77 -3.63 -2.29 4.03
CA LEU A 77 -4.14 -3.64 3.92
C LEU A 77 -5.32 -3.58 2.95
N THR A 78 -5.28 -4.38 1.89
CA THR A 78 -6.27 -4.33 0.82
C THR A 78 -6.81 -5.72 0.53
N VAL A 79 -8.12 -5.83 0.37
CA VAL A 79 -8.81 -7.00 -0.16
C VAL A 79 -9.31 -6.66 -1.55
N ARG A 80 -8.97 -7.47 -2.57
CA ARG A 80 -9.34 -7.26 -3.97
C ARG A 80 -10.15 -8.41 -4.50
N ARG A 81 -11.09 -8.11 -5.36
CA ARG A 81 -11.75 -9.08 -6.22
C ARG A 81 -11.43 -8.76 -7.67
N TYR A 82 -10.81 -9.73 -8.34
CA TYR A 82 -10.52 -9.66 -9.76
C TYR A 82 -11.70 -10.17 -10.58
N PHE A 83 -12.05 -9.45 -11.65
CA PHE A 83 -13.09 -9.81 -12.59
C PHE A 83 -12.65 -9.42 -14.00
N GLY A 84 -13.07 -10.21 -14.98
CA GLY A 84 -12.62 -10.06 -16.35
C GLY A 84 -12.00 -11.34 -16.86
N SER A 85 -11.62 -11.35 -18.10
CA SER A 85 -11.08 -12.53 -18.74
C SER A 85 -9.81 -13.01 -18.03
N GLN A 86 -9.94 -14.08 -17.27
CA GLN A 86 -8.79 -14.87 -16.84
C GLN A 86 -8.21 -15.57 -18.07
N THR A 87 -7.99 -14.78 -19.11
CA THR A 87 -7.43 -15.28 -20.33
C THR A 87 -5.98 -15.55 -20.06
N SER A 88 -5.67 -16.79 -19.77
CA SER A 88 -4.68 -17.37 -20.66
C SER A 88 -4.17 -18.67 -20.12
N ASP A 89 -4.48 -19.70 -20.83
CA ASP A 89 -3.67 -20.89 -20.91
C ASP A 89 -2.18 -20.58 -21.11
N LEU A 90 -1.85 -19.38 -21.60
CA LEU A 90 -0.48 -18.91 -21.84
C LEU A 90 0.24 -18.36 -20.59
N ARG A 91 -0.48 -17.89 -19.55
CA ARG A 91 0.14 -17.27 -18.35
C ARG A 91 -0.53 -17.70 -17.05
N PRO A 92 -0.55 -18.99 -16.72
CA PRO A 92 -1.32 -19.51 -15.58
C PRO A 92 -0.90 -18.94 -14.21
N LEU A 93 0.36 -18.52 -14.07
CA LEU A 93 0.87 -17.99 -12.80
C LEU A 93 0.31 -16.60 -12.46
N THR A 94 0.05 -15.77 -13.46
CA THR A 94 -0.41 -14.40 -13.27
C THR A 94 -1.93 -14.27 -13.29
N SER A 95 -2.65 -15.34 -13.66
CA SER A 95 -4.11 -15.31 -13.88
C SER A 95 -4.91 -14.86 -12.66
N ALA A 96 -4.48 -15.23 -11.44
CA ALA A 96 -5.16 -14.85 -10.20
C ALA A 96 -5.02 -13.36 -9.85
N PHE A 97 -4.08 -12.65 -10.48
CA PHE A 97 -3.74 -11.25 -10.19
C PHE A 97 -3.96 -10.33 -11.39
N SER A 98 -4.61 -10.81 -12.46
CA SER A 98 -4.73 -10.09 -13.72
C SER A 98 -6.16 -9.68 -14.04
N GLY A 99 -6.28 -8.60 -14.81
CA GLY A 99 -7.55 -8.03 -15.24
C GLY A 99 -8.05 -6.91 -14.36
N HIS A 100 -9.32 -6.55 -14.53
CA HIS A 100 -9.98 -5.54 -13.72
C HIS A 100 -10.16 -6.03 -12.29
N HIS A 101 -10.04 -5.12 -11.33
CA HIS A 101 -10.33 -5.43 -9.93
C HIS A 101 -11.02 -4.28 -9.21
N LEU A 102 -11.82 -4.64 -8.23
CA LEU A 102 -12.34 -3.75 -7.20
C LEU A 102 -11.77 -4.21 -5.86
N GLY A 103 -11.42 -3.26 -5.01
CA GLY A 103 -10.90 -3.55 -3.69
C GLY A 103 -11.46 -2.63 -2.62
N ALA A 104 -11.34 -3.08 -1.38
CA ALA A 104 -11.50 -2.28 -0.20
C ALA A 104 -10.18 -2.27 0.56
N TYR A 105 -9.80 -1.13 1.10
CA TYR A 105 -8.55 -0.98 1.83
C TYR A 105 -8.72 -0.21 3.13
N VAL A 106 -7.83 -0.48 4.06
CA VAL A 106 -7.54 0.37 5.21
C VAL A 106 -6.11 0.86 5.10
N LEU A 107 -5.87 2.07 5.56
CA LEU A 107 -4.55 2.69 5.55
C LEU A 107 -4.19 3.21 6.93
N GLY A 108 -2.90 3.23 7.20
CA GLY A 108 -2.33 3.89 8.36
C GLY A 108 -1.07 4.63 7.95
N LEU A 109 -0.93 5.89 8.37
CA LEU A 109 0.15 6.77 7.93
C LEU A 109 0.55 7.73 9.03
N THR A 110 1.86 7.96 9.17
CA THR A 110 2.42 9.11 9.85
C THR A 110 3.48 9.77 8.98
N TYR A 111 3.66 11.07 9.12
CA TYR A 111 4.58 11.84 8.30
C TYR A 111 5.08 13.09 9.01
N ASP A 112 6.25 13.55 8.58
CA ASP A 112 6.81 14.85 8.86
C ASP A 112 7.43 15.40 7.56
N VAL A 113 6.78 16.40 7.00
CA VAL A 113 7.17 16.99 5.71
C VAL A 113 7.41 18.48 5.89
N GLU A 114 8.63 18.90 5.59
CA GLU A 114 9.04 20.31 5.63
C GLU A 114 9.50 20.74 4.24
N TRP A 115 8.91 21.82 3.77
CA TRP A 115 9.26 22.42 2.49
C TRP A 115 9.06 23.92 2.49
N GLY A 116 10.10 24.66 2.09
CA GLY A 116 10.00 26.12 1.89
C GLY A 116 9.74 26.91 3.17
N GLY A 117 10.27 26.46 4.32
CA GLY A 117 10.12 27.15 5.60
C GLY A 117 8.79 26.90 6.31
N ARG A 118 8.03 25.88 5.88
CA ARG A 118 6.85 25.37 6.58
C ARG A 118 6.93 23.86 6.71
N GLY A 119 6.57 23.37 7.88
CA GLY A 119 6.52 21.95 8.16
C GLY A 119 5.13 21.50 8.60
N TYR A 120 4.81 20.26 8.23
CA TYR A 120 3.56 19.58 8.56
C TYR A 120 3.88 18.21 9.14
N GLN A 121 3.63 18.05 10.42
CA GLN A 121 3.91 16.83 11.15
C GLN A 121 2.61 16.19 11.61
N ALA A 122 2.41 14.90 11.33
CA ALA A 122 1.33 14.15 11.92
C ALA A 122 1.53 14.06 13.43
N ASP A 123 0.52 14.52 14.21
CA ASP A 123 0.59 14.46 15.66
C ASP A 123 0.44 13.02 16.18
N HIS A 124 -0.41 12.26 15.51
CA HIS A 124 -0.64 10.86 15.79
C HIS A 124 -0.68 10.05 14.50
N PHE A 125 -0.59 8.74 14.63
CA PHE A 125 -0.77 7.84 13.49
C PHE A 125 -2.19 7.99 12.94
N GLY A 126 -2.31 8.55 11.73
CA GLY A 126 -3.58 8.75 11.04
C GLY A 126 -4.09 7.45 10.43
N PHE A 127 -5.39 7.26 10.42
CA PHE A 127 -6.05 6.10 9.85
C PHE A 127 -7.05 6.51 8.78
N GLY A 128 -7.30 5.61 7.88
CA GLY A 128 -8.28 5.81 6.83
C GLY A 128 -8.68 4.50 6.16
N GLY A 129 -9.51 4.63 5.16
CA GLY A 129 -9.93 3.49 4.37
C GLY A 129 -10.83 3.92 3.22
N GLY A 130 -11.02 3.04 2.28
CA GLY A 130 -11.80 3.34 1.10
C GLY A 130 -11.98 2.16 0.18
N VAL A 131 -12.41 2.48 -1.03
CA VAL A 131 -12.55 1.53 -2.13
C VAL A 131 -11.64 1.92 -3.27
N GLU A 132 -11.15 0.94 -3.99
CA GLU A 132 -10.29 1.13 -5.15
C GLU A 132 -10.83 0.40 -6.37
N TYR A 133 -10.49 0.91 -7.53
CA TYR A 133 -10.63 0.23 -8.80
C TYR A 133 -9.30 0.25 -9.53
N GLY A 134 -9.00 -0.85 -10.22
CA GLY A 134 -7.78 -0.94 -11.00
C GLY A 134 -7.81 -1.98 -12.10
N TYR A 135 -6.70 -2.00 -12.84
CA TYR A 135 -6.46 -2.96 -13.90
C TYR A 135 -5.01 -3.45 -13.85
N ALA A 136 -4.86 -4.76 -13.72
CA ALA A 136 -3.56 -5.43 -13.69
C ALA A 136 -3.27 -6.10 -15.04
N LEU A 137 -2.26 -5.57 -15.74
CA LEU A 137 -1.81 -6.03 -17.05
C LEU A 137 -0.66 -7.03 -16.90
N PRO A 138 -0.77 -8.27 -17.38
CA PRO A 138 0.34 -9.21 -17.41
C PRO A 138 1.37 -8.80 -18.46
N VAL A 139 2.56 -8.39 -18.04
CA VAL A 139 3.67 -7.99 -18.92
C VAL A 139 4.49 -9.22 -19.32
N SER A 140 4.70 -10.16 -18.39
CA SER A 140 5.40 -11.41 -18.68
C SER A 140 4.75 -12.59 -17.94
N SER A 141 5.36 -13.77 -18.01
CA SER A 141 4.87 -14.97 -17.34
C SER A 141 4.83 -14.85 -15.80
N ARG A 142 5.57 -13.88 -15.22
CA ARG A 142 5.67 -13.66 -13.79
C ARG A 142 5.50 -12.19 -13.36
N LEU A 143 5.44 -11.26 -14.32
CA LEU A 143 5.37 -9.83 -14.04
C LEU A 143 4.03 -9.26 -14.49
N LEU A 144 3.43 -8.44 -13.63
CA LEU A 144 2.26 -7.64 -13.95
C LEU A 144 2.54 -6.17 -13.61
N LEU A 145 1.94 -5.29 -14.38
CA LEU A 145 1.84 -3.87 -14.11
C LEU A 145 0.39 -3.56 -13.72
N ASP A 146 0.19 -3.06 -12.52
CA ASP A 146 -1.13 -2.81 -11.95
C ASP A 146 -1.34 -1.31 -11.74
N PHE A 147 -2.41 -0.78 -12.31
CA PHE A 147 -2.84 0.60 -12.17
C PHE A 147 -4.07 0.64 -11.29
N SER A 148 -4.03 1.37 -10.19
CA SER A 148 -5.18 1.50 -9.30
C SER A 148 -5.35 2.90 -8.75
N VAL A 149 -6.61 3.28 -8.58
CA VAL A 149 -7.02 4.54 -7.94
C VAL A 149 -8.06 4.23 -6.88
N GLY A 150 -8.01 4.95 -5.78
CA GLY A 150 -8.92 4.76 -4.67
C GLY A 150 -9.46 6.06 -4.13
N ILE A 151 -10.73 6.00 -3.74
CA ILE A 151 -11.43 7.06 -3.03
C ILE A 151 -11.79 6.56 -1.64
N GLY A 152 -11.65 7.42 -0.66
CA GLY A 152 -11.88 7.01 0.72
C GLY A 152 -11.85 8.17 1.69
N PHE A 153 -11.84 7.79 2.95
CA PHE A 153 -11.78 8.69 4.08
C PHE A 153 -10.41 8.56 4.76
N GLN A 154 -9.87 9.67 5.21
CA GLN A 154 -8.66 9.74 6.01
C GLN A 154 -8.87 10.71 7.17
N ASP A 155 -8.62 10.24 8.38
CA ASP A 155 -8.67 11.00 9.60
C ASP A 155 -7.29 11.10 10.24
N GLY A 156 -7.01 12.24 10.90
CA GLY A 156 -5.76 12.45 11.62
C GLY A 156 -5.63 13.87 12.11
N GLU A 157 -4.70 14.07 13.01
CA GLU A 157 -4.30 15.40 13.50
C GLU A 157 -2.87 15.71 13.02
N TYR A 158 -2.63 16.95 12.63
CA TYR A 158 -1.30 17.39 12.26
C TYR A 158 -0.98 18.77 12.83
N LYS A 159 0.29 18.95 13.11
CA LYS A 159 0.86 20.22 13.56
C LYS A 159 1.49 20.94 12.37
N GLU A 160 1.25 22.24 12.30
CA GLU A 160 1.98 23.12 11.42
C GLU A 160 3.06 23.83 12.22
N TYR A 161 4.28 23.83 11.70
CA TYR A 161 5.42 24.50 12.33
C TYR A 161 6.23 25.29 11.32
N THR A 162 6.95 26.29 11.82
CA THR A 162 7.92 27.07 11.04
C THR A 162 9.31 26.84 11.64
N PRO A 163 10.29 26.40 10.85
CA PRO A 163 11.66 26.26 11.33
C PRO A 163 12.28 27.65 11.56
N GLN A 164 12.87 27.86 12.72
CA GLN A 164 13.66 29.04 13.05
C GLN A 164 14.98 28.59 13.65
N ASP A 165 16.08 28.83 12.92
CA ASP A 165 17.41 28.34 13.28
C ASP A 165 17.39 26.80 13.57
N ASP A 166 17.74 26.40 14.78
CA ASP A 166 17.72 24.97 15.19
C ASP A 166 16.43 24.56 15.93
N HIS A 167 15.37 25.38 15.88
CA HIS A 167 14.14 25.13 16.62
C HIS A 167 12.92 25.09 15.69
N TYR A 168 11.95 24.27 16.05
CA TYR A 168 10.64 24.22 15.41
C TYR A 168 9.65 25.06 16.20
N VAL A 169 9.14 26.11 15.59
CA VAL A 169 8.11 26.94 16.21
C VAL A 169 6.74 26.44 15.77
N TRP A 170 6.07 25.77 16.67
CA TRP A 170 4.70 25.33 16.47
C TRP A 170 3.78 26.53 16.24
N GLN A 171 2.96 26.45 15.20
CA GLN A 171 2.01 27.48 14.81
C GLN A 171 0.59 27.11 15.19
N SER A 172 0.17 25.91 14.82
CA SER A 172 -1.21 25.45 15.00
C SER A 172 -1.32 23.93 14.93
N THR A 173 -2.39 23.41 15.50
CA THR A 173 -2.81 22.01 15.34
C THR A 173 -4.13 21.97 14.57
N HIS A 174 -4.19 21.12 13.57
CA HIS A 174 -5.36 20.97 12.72
C HIS A 174 -5.85 19.52 12.73
N LYS A 175 -7.16 19.37 12.74
CA LYS A 175 -7.82 18.08 12.48
C LYS A 175 -8.06 17.94 10.99
N ARG A 176 -7.65 16.81 10.44
CA ARG A 176 -7.93 16.46 9.06
C ARG A 176 -9.08 15.45 9.04
N HIS A 177 -10.17 15.85 8.41
CA HIS A 177 -11.26 14.96 8.01
C HIS A 177 -11.36 15.05 6.50
N TRP A 178 -10.67 14.18 5.79
CA TRP A 178 -10.60 14.21 4.34
C TRP A 178 -11.44 13.09 3.74
N PHE A 179 -12.28 13.44 2.77
CA PHE A 179 -12.94 12.48 1.90
C PHE A 179 -12.60 12.83 0.45
N GLY A 180 -12.10 11.86 -0.31
CA GLY A 180 -11.66 12.08 -1.68
C GLY A 180 -10.64 11.03 -2.13
N PRO A 181 -9.79 11.34 -3.14
CA PRO A 181 -8.71 10.47 -3.56
C PRO A 181 -7.72 10.25 -2.39
N THR A 182 -7.55 8.99 -1.98
CA THR A 182 -6.64 8.60 -0.89
C THR A 182 -5.63 7.55 -1.32
N LYS A 183 -5.75 7.06 -2.57
CA LYS A 183 -4.85 6.04 -3.12
C LYS A 183 -4.68 6.23 -4.61
N ALA A 184 -3.42 6.21 -5.07
CA ALA A 184 -3.06 6.11 -6.49
C ALA A 184 -1.78 5.27 -6.58
N GLU A 185 -1.81 4.21 -7.38
CA GLU A 185 -0.70 3.27 -7.49
C GLU A 185 -0.44 2.89 -8.94
N VAL A 186 0.83 2.80 -9.28
CA VAL A 186 1.36 2.08 -10.43
C VAL A 186 2.29 1.03 -9.88
N THR A 187 1.81 -0.20 -9.77
CA THR A 187 2.49 -1.24 -9.00
C THR A 187 3.08 -2.29 -9.93
N LEU A 188 4.36 -2.58 -9.76
CA LEU A 188 5.00 -3.75 -10.38
C LEU A 188 4.83 -4.95 -9.44
N LYS A 189 4.23 -6.02 -9.94
CA LYS A 189 3.99 -7.28 -9.20
C LYS A 189 4.84 -8.39 -9.80
N TRP A 190 5.60 -9.08 -8.96
CA TRP A 190 6.35 -10.28 -9.32
C TRP A 190 5.74 -11.51 -8.67
N VAL A 191 5.15 -12.37 -9.48
CA VAL A 191 4.48 -13.59 -9.01
C VAL A 191 5.50 -14.68 -8.74
N LEU A 192 5.50 -15.15 -7.50
CA LEU A 192 6.28 -16.27 -7.02
C LEU A 192 5.38 -17.51 -6.94
N GLY A 193 5.82 -18.61 -7.50
CA GLY A 193 5.09 -19.88 -7.48
C GLY A 193 5.71 -20.89 -8.44
N LYS A 194 5.42 -22.16 -8.23
CA LYS A 194 5.77 -23.22 -9.20
C LYS A 194 4.77 -23.17 -10.34
N LYS A 195 5.23 -23.26 -11.59
CA LYS A 195 4.36 -23.63 -12.71
C LYS A 195 3.65 -24.92 -12.29
N GLY A 196 2.32 -24.89 -12.16
CA GLY A 196 1.56 -26.10 -11.96
C GLY A 196 1.94 -27.06 -13.09
N GLY A 197 2.59 -28.16 -12.74
CA GLY A 197 2.85 -29.20 -13.71
C GLY A 197 1.47 -29.67 -14.23
N ALA A 198 1.25 -29.53 -15.52
CA ALA A 198 0.19 -30.24 -16.18
C ALA A 198 0.44 -31.73 -15.92
N LYS A 199 -0.45 -32.37 -15.18
CA LYS A 199 -0.62 -33.82 -15.20
C LYS A 199 -1.61 -34.16 -16.29
#